data_4a4d40848774ed74492bb7cb61fe2558
#
_entry.id   4a4d40848774ed74492bb7cb61fe2558
#
_cell.length_a   1.000
_cell.length_b   1.000
_cell.length_c   1.000
_cell.angle_alpha   90.00
_cell.angle_beta   90.00
_cell.angle_gamma   90.00
#
_symmetry.space_group_name_H-M   'P 1'
#
loop_
_entity.id
_entity.type
_entity.pdbx_description
1 polymer ?
#
loop_
_entity_poly.entity_id
_entity_poly.type
_entity_poly.pdbx_seq_one_letter_code
_entity_poly.pdbx_strand_id
1 'polypeptide(L)'
;MIGKGFSGARLLALLLLACGFASPALAAPDYGNCNVTGQRGSVKLVTVVPGALSVRPDLPAPGWWNGDTPDTIKDGFEYCMAANMAYRAGLDRVIVVNRSFAQILTGQAKGFDIALSQITITEARKKVVDFTVPYYSSDQGILVKAGARVDRTKIKSMRLAVEQGTTTAQYVLDRIKPVQPPRVFPQTAPMFAALAAGQVDAVLFDTPTVLAQAKQSHGRFQVVGRYDMGEKWGGLVNKGSPNLAAFNMLIEEFRKDGTLQRLTDRYLTPGLGMDPAKVPVFTP
;
A
#
# COMPACT_ATOMS: atom_id res chain seq x y z
N MET A 1 -34.29 -56.64 -77.90
CA MET A 1 -33.56 -57.25 -76.79
C MET A 1 -33.02 -56.11 -75.93
N ILE A 2 -33.68 -55.82 -74.92
CA ILE A 2 -33.30 -55.69 -73.50
C ILE A 2 -31.97 -54.95 -73.28
N GLY A 3 -32.02 -53.72 -72.78
CA GLY A 3 -30.91 -52.99 -72.18
C GLY A 3 -31.44 -52.08 -71.08
N LYS A 4 -31.07 -52.46 -69.81
CA LYS A 4 -31.53 -51.92 -68.55
C LYS A 4 -30.95 -50.55 -68.31
N GLY A 5 -31.78 -49.61 -67.87
CA GLY A 5 -31.35 -48.33 -67.29
C GLY A 5 -30.78 -48.45 -65.87
N PHE A 6 -29.78 -47.62 -65.56
CA PHE A 6 -29.33 -47.40 -64.22
C PHE A 6 -29.63 -45.96 -63.82
N SER A 7 -30.50 -45.82 -62.83
CA SER A 7 -30.84 -44.57 -62.17
C SER A 7 -29.80 -44.27 -61.12
N GLY A 8 -29.01 -43.21 -61.29
CA GLY A 8 -28.07 -42.73 -60.32
C GLY A 8 -28.69 -41.70 -59.42
N ALA A 9 -29.04 -42.08 -58.20
CA ALA A 9 -29.44 -41.13 -57.14
C ALA A 9 -28.23 -40.38 -56.63
N ARG A 10 -28.20 -39.06 -56.84
CA ARG A 10 -27.18 -38.16 -56.22
C ARG A 10 -27.61 -37.86 -54.82
N LEU A 11 -26.88 -38.42 -53.83
CA LEU A 11 -26.94 -37.97 -52.45
C LEU A 11 -26.24 -36.60 -52.32
N LEU A 12 -26.98 -35.56 -52.00
CA LEU A 12 -26.46 -34.26 -51.59
C LEU A 12 -26.12 -34.32 -50.07
N ALA A 13 -24.85 -34.43 -49.74
CA ALA A 13 -24.41 -34.33 -48.37
C ALA A 13 -24.37 -32.83 -47.98
N LEU A 14 -25.32 -32.39 -47.15
CA LEU A 14 -25.24 -31.07 -46.48
C LEU A 14 -24.16 -31.13 -45.36
N LEU A 15 -23.01 -30.48 -45.60
CA LEU A 15 -22.08 -30.18 -44.56
C LEU A 15 -22.61 -28.98 -43.74
N LEU A 16 -23.14 -29.24 -42.54
CA LEU A 16 -23.42 -28.21 -41.54
C LEU A 16 -22.09 -27.77 -40.94
N LEU A 17 -21.57 -26.61 -41.38
CA LEU A 17 -20.47 -25.89 -40.70
C LEU A 17 -20.99 -25.39 -39.37
N ALA A 18 -20.71 -26.08 -38.28
CA ALA A 18 -20.88 -25.57 -36.91
C ALA A 18 -19.82 -24.51 -36.66
N CYS A 19 -20.14 -23.23 -36.87
CA CYS A 19 -19.36 -22.12 -36.37
C CYS A 19 -19.44 -22.14 -34.83
N GLY A 20 -18.48 -22.77 -34.18
CA GLY A 20 -18.27 -22.67 -32.73
C GLY A 20 -17.87 -21.24 -32.39
N PHE A 21 -18.80 -20.48 -31.82
CA PHE A 21 -18.46 -19.22 -31.15
C PHE A 21 -17.60 -19.58 -29.95
N ALA A 22 -16.27 -19.45 -30.09
CA ALA A 22 -15.35 -19.47 -28.97
C ALA A 22 -15.64 -18.21 -28.13
N SER A 23 -16.44 -18.35 -27.07
CA SER A 23 -16.56 -17.30 -26.07
C SER A 23 -15.15 -17.00 -25.52
N PRO A 24 -14.72 -15.71 -25.50
CA PRO A 24 -13.44 -15.38 -24.85
C PRO A 24 -13.52 -15.86 -23.42
N ALA A 25 -12.62 -16.77 -23.05
CA ALA A 25 -12.46 -17.18 -21.66
C ALA A 25 -12.09 -15.93 -20.87
N LEU A 26 -13.00 -15.42 -20.03
CA LEU A 26 -12.70 -14.38 -19.06
C LEU A 26 -11.61 -14.92 -18.16
N ALA A 27 -10.46 -14.23 -18.11
CA ALA A 27 -9.39 -14.59 -17.19
C ALA A 27 -9.93 -14.65 -15.75
N ALA A 28 -9.55 -15.67 -15.00
CA ALA A 28 -9.95 -15.77 -13.60
C ALA A 28 -9.46 -14.54 -12.83
N PRO A 29 -10.22 -14.05 -11.82
CA PRO A 29 -9.80 -12.94 -10.99
C PRO A 29 -8.46 -13.23 -10.29
N ASP A 30 -7.57 -12.24 -10.28
CA ASP A 30 -6.24 -12.31 -9.61
C ASP A 30 -6.16 -11.28 -8.49
N TYR A 31 -6.17 -11.75 -7.27
CA TYR A 31 -5.98 -10.95 -6.05
C TYR A 31 -4.64 -11.26 -5.36
N GLY A 32 -3.67 -11.80 -6.09
CA GLY A 32 -2.39 -12.26 -5.55
C GLY A 32 -2.56 -13.36 -4.50
N ASN A 33 -1.78 -13.30 -3.43
CA ASN A 33 -1.82 -14.25 -2.32
C ASN A 33 -2.83 -13.85 -1.22
N CYS A 34 -3.77 -12.94 -1.52
CA CYS A 34 -4.70 -12.41 -0.54
C CYS A 34 -5.93 -13.29 -0.35
N ASN A 35 -6.31 -13.51 0.90
CA ASN A 35 -7.63 -14.04 1.22
C ASN A 35 -8.64 -12.90 1.15
N VAL A 36 -9.42 -12.85 0.07
CA VAL A 36 -10.51 -11.88 -0.07
C VAL A 36 -11.78 -12.39 0.63
N THR A 37 -12.53 -11.48 1.25
CA THR A 37 -13.69 -11.79 2.09
C THR A 37 -14.88 -10.88 1.81
N GLY A 38 -16.06 -11.29 2.25
CA GLY A 38 -17.30 -10.53 2.02
C GLY A 38 -18.01 -10.96 0.73
N GLN A 39 -18.94 -10.13 0.26
CA GLN A 39 -19.72 -10.40 -0.93
C GLN A 39 -19.10 -9.68 -2.14
N ARG A 40 -18.80 -10.44 -3.20
CA ARG A 40 -18.28 -9.86 -4.45
C ARG A 40 -19.34 -8.97 -5.12
N GLY A 41 -18.92 -7.77 -5.54
CA GLY A 41 -19.81 -6.83 -6.22
C GLY A 41 -20.83 -6.13 -5.31
N SER A 42 -20.64 -6.17 -3.98
CA SER A 42 -21.52 -5.49 -3.01
C SER A 42 -21.44 -3.96 -3.08
N VAL A 43 -20.36 -3.44 -3.65
CA VAL A 43 -20.10 -1.99 -3.81
C VAL A 43 -19.83 -1.68 -5.28
N LYS A 44 -20.11 -0.46 -5.72
CA LYS A 44 -19.76 0.00 -7.07
C LYS A 44 -18.66 1.04 -7.00
N LEU A 45 -17.65 0.88 -7.87
CA LEU A 45 -16.58 1.84 -8.10
C LEU A 45 -16.56 2.24 -9.59
N VAL A 46 -16.25 3.51 -9.83
CA VAL A 46 -15.92 4.01 -11.16
C VAL A 46 -14.41 3.99 -11.30
N THR A 47 -13.85 3.01 -12.01
CA THR A 47 -12.41 2.79 -12.08
C THR A 47 -11.80 3.36 -13.37
N VAL A 48 -10.53 3.80 -13.28
CA VAL A 48 -9.77 4.32 -14.42
C VAL A 48 -9.42 3.24 -15.44
N VAL A 49 -9.33 1.98 -14.98
CA VAL A 49 -9.15 0.81 -15.84
C VAL A 49 -10.34 -0.13 -15.61
N PRO A 50 -11.13 -0.44 -16.64
CA PRO A 50 -12.25 -1.35 -16.52
C PRO A 50 -11.83 -2.71 -15.93
N GLY A 51 -12.57 -3.21 -14.95
CA GLY A 51 -12.32 -4.50 -14.30
C GLY A 51 -11.13 -4.53 -13.34
N ALA A 52 -10.47 -3.40 -13.06
CA ALA A 52 -9.31 -3.36 -12.19
C ALA A 52 -9.34 -2.16 -11.23
N LEU A 53 -8.79 -2.33 -10.04
CA LEU A 53 -8.52 -1.25 -9.09
C LEU A 53 -7.06 -0.78 -9.24
N SER A 54 -6.85 0.45 -9.71
CA SER A 54 -5.51 1.04 -9.86
C SER A 54 -5.08 1.72 -8.57
N VAL A 55 -4.02 1.21 -7.96
CA VAL A 55 -3.52 1.68 -6.65
C VAL A 55 -2.11 2.23 -6.76
N ARG A 56 -1.82 3.30 -6.03
CA ARG A 56 -0.50 3.92 -5.96
C ARG A 56 0.13 3.77 -4.58
N PRO A 57 1.11 2.90 -4.43
CA PRO A 57 2.06 2.93 -3.31
C PRO A 57 3.31 3.74 -3.65
N ASP A 58 4.11 4.08 -2.63
CA ASP A 58 5.55 4.31 -2.70
C ASP A 58 6.28 3.04 -2.27
N LEU A 59 7.10 2.49 -3.14
CA LEU A 59 7.79 1.21 -2.95
C LEU A 59 9.30 1.43 -2.82
N PRO A 60 10.00 0.58 -2.06
CA PRO A 60 9.53 -0.60 -1.33
C PRO A 60 8.89 -0.25 0.02
N ALA A 61 7.85 -1.01 0.43
CA ALA A 61 7.18 -0.87 1.72
C ALA A 61 6.85 -2.25 2.33
N PRO A 62 7.86 -3.00 2.83
CA PRO A 62 7.67 -4.35 3.36
C PRO A 62 6.64 -4.42 4.48
N GLY A 63 5.82 -5.47 4.46
CA GLY A 63 4.67 -5.64 5.35
C GLY A 63 3.40 -4.97 4.83
N TRP A 64 3.52 -3.82 4.18
CA TRP A 64 2.42 -3.09 3.56
C TRP A 64 2.21 -3.55 2.10
N TRP A 65 3.32 -3.67 1.36
CA TRP A 65 3.43 -4.13 -0.02
C TRP A 65 4.63 -5.07 -0.10
N ASN A 66 4.40 -6.37 -0.17
CA ASN A 66 5.48 -7.37 -0.18
C ASN A 66 5.94 -7.66 -1.61
N GLY A 67 7.14 -7.23 -1.92
CA GLY A 67 7.80 -7.28 -3.22
C GLY A 67 8.53 -5.97 -3.51
N ASP A 68 9.46 -6.00 -4.45
CA ASP A 68 10.33 -4.86 -4.74
C ASP A 68 9.82 -4.00 -5.92
N THR A 69 8.99 -4.59 -6.76
CA THR A 69 8.44 -3.94 -7.96
C THR A 69 6.94 -4.19 -8.08
N PRO A 70 6.18 -3.36 -8.83
CA PRO A 70 4.76 -3.57 -9.05
C PRO A 70 4.37 -4.99 -9.46
N ASP A 71 5.18 -5.64 -10.30
CA ASP A 71 4.90 -6.98 -10.84
C ASP A 71 5.15 -8.09 -9.82
N THR A 72 6.04 -7.85 -8.84
CA THR A 72 6.38 -8.84 -7.80
C THR A 72 5.50 -8.74 -6.57
N ILE A 73 4.74 -7.64 -6.40
CA ILE A 73 3.79 -7.47 -5.30
C ILE A 73 2.62 -8.44 -5.46
N LYS A 74 2.44 -9.33 -4.46
CA LYS A 74 1.36 -10.31 -4.43
C LYS A 74 0.60 -10.34 -3.11
N ASP A 75 1.13 -9.67 -2.07
CA ASP A 75 0.49 -9.54 -0.77
C ASP A 75 1.05 -8.37 0.05
N GLY A 76 0.64 -8.26 1.30
CA GLY A 76 0.92 -7.18 2.21
C GLY A 76 -0.37 -6.56 2.74
N PHE A 77 -0.30 -5.78 3.80
CA PHE A 77 -1.48 -5.20 4.45
C PHE A 77 -2.29 -4.33 3.48
N GLU A 78 -1.65 -3.32 2.86
CA GLU A 78 -2.35 -2.39 1.97
C GLU A 78 -2.69 -3.03 0.61
N TYR A 79 -1.82 -3.92 0.10
CA TYR A 79 -2.16 -4.67 -1.12
C TYR A 79 -3.39 -5.54 -0.90
N CYS A 80 -3.46 -6.32 0.19
CA CYS A 80 -4.60 -7.19 0.44
C CYS A 80 -5.85 -6.41 0.89
N MET A 81 -5.70 -5.23 1.47
CA MET A 81 -6.82 -4.30 1.66
C MET A 81 -7.38 -3.85 0.30
N ALA A 82 -6.51 -3.45 -0.64
CA ALA A 82 -6.91 -3.10 -2.00
C ALA A 82 -7.54 -4.29 -2.76
N ALA A 83 -7.01 -5.50 -2.59
CA ALA A 83 -7.56 -6.73 -3.15
C ALA A 83 -8.98 -7.02 -2.63
N ASN A 84 -9.23 -6.82 -1.33
CA ASN A 84 -10.57 -6.91 -0.75
C ASN A 84 -11.50 -5.81 -1.26
N MET A 85 -11.00 -4.57 -1.45
CA MET A 85 -11.76 -3.49 -2.10
C MET A 85 -12.16 -3.87 -3.52
N ALA A 86 -11.20 -4.36 -4.33
CA ALA A 86 -11.44 -4.82 -5.70
C ALA A 86 -12.48 -5.95 -5.74
N TYR A 87 -12.33 -6.96 -4.89
CA TYR A 87 -13.26 -8.08 -4.80
C TYR A 87 -14.69 -7.62 -4.47
N ARG A 88 -14.85 -6.81 -3.42
CA ARG A 88 -16.19 -6.29 -3.03
C ARG A 88 -16.76 -5.31 -4.04
N ALA A 89 -15.92 -4.69 -4.87
CA ALA A 89 -16.38 -3.87 -6.01
C ALA A 89 -16.68 -4.70 -7.28
N GLY A 90 -16.48 -6.03 -7.26
CA GLY A 90 -16.70 -6.90 -8.42
C GLY A 90 -15.61 -6.80 -9.47
N LEU A 91 -14.49 -6.16 -9.17
CA LEU A 91 -13.32 -6.04 -10.05
C LEU A 91 -12.49 -7.33 -10.01
N ASP A 92 -11.68 -7.56 -11.04
CA ASP A 92 -10.97 -8.83 -11.21
C ASP A 92 -9.53 -8.80 -10.70
N ARG A 93 -8.93 -7.62 -10.53
CA ARG A 93 -7.53 -7.49 -10.10
C ARG A 93 -7.19 -6.12 -9.53
N VAL A 94 -6.01 -6.06 -8.90
CA VAL A 94 -5.36 -4.81 -8.49
C VAL A 94 -4.22 -4.51 -9.47
N ILE A 95 -4.14 -3.25 -9.92
CA ILE A 95 -3.02 -2.72 -10.71
C ILE A 95 -2.19 -1.83 -9.79
N VAL A 96 -0.92 -2.17 -9.61
CA VAL A 96 0.02 -1.42 -8.79
C VAL A 96 0.83 -0.46 -9.66
N VAL A 97 0.81 0.83 -9.34
CA VAL A 97 1.56 1.87 -10.07
C VAL A 97 2.44 2.64 -9.08
N ASN A 98 3.69 2.23 -8.96
CA ASN A 98 4.64 2.86 -8.04
C ASN A 98 4.88 4.34 -8.36
N ARG A 99 4.88 5.18 -7.32
CA ARG A 99 5.24 6.62 -7.38
C ARG A 99 5.93 7.00 -6.08
N SER A 100 6.84 7.98 -6.13
CA SER A 100 7.43 8.52 -4.91
C SER A 100 6.34 9.19 -4.05
N PHE A 101 6.55 9.16 -2.73
CA PHE A 101 5.61 9.71 -1.76
C PHE A 101 5.24 11.16 -2.07
N ALA A 102 6.24 11.99 -2.40
CA ALA A 102 6.02 13.38 -2.79
C ALA A 102 5.11 13.52 -4.02
N GLN A 103 5.25 12.64 -5.03
CA GLN A 103 4.38 12.64 -6.21
C GLN A 103 2.94 12.23 -5.89
N ILE A 104 2.75 11.31 -4.95
CA ILE A 104 1.41 10.89 -4.50
C ILE A 104 0.65 12.08 -3.91
N LEU A 105 1.33 12.92 -3.13
CA LEU A 105 0.72 14.03 -2.40
C LEU A 105 0.32 15.24 -3.26
N THR A 106 0.75 15.31 -4.53
CA THR A 106 0.54 16.53 -5.35
C THR A 106 -0.93 16.80 -5.69
N GLY A 107 -1.83 15.82 -5.57
CA GLY A 107 -3.22 15.93 -5.98
C GLY A 107 -3.45 16.11 -7.49
N GLN A 108 -2.38 16.17 -8.29
CA GLN A 108 -2.43 16.34 -9.75
C GLN A 108 -2.29 15.00 -10.51
N ALA A 109 -2.06 13.94 -9.79
CA ALA A 109 -1.84 12.64 -10.37
C ALA A 109 -3.12 12.09 -10.98
N LYS A 110 -3.06 11.72 -12.27
CA LYS A 110 -4.17 11.05 -12.99
C LYS A 110 -3.89 9.55 -13.15
N GLY A 111 -4.93 8.78 -13.44
CA GLY A 111 -4.77 7.35 -13.78
C GLY A 111 -4.60 6.44 -12.57
N PHE A 112 -5.25 6.75 -11.44
CA PHE A 112 -5.39 5.85 -10.29
C PHE A 112 -6.76 6.05 -9.62
N ASP A 113 -7.20 5.03 -8.91
CA ASP A 113 -8.46 5.08 -8.18
C ASP A 113 -8.26 5.48 -6.72
N ILE A 114 -7.18 4.98 -6.10
CA ILE A 114 -6.80 5.27 -4.71
C ILE A 114 -5.28 5.15 -4.55
N ALA A 115 -4.69 5.96 -3.69
CA ALA A 115 -3.32 5.77 -3.22
C ALA A 115 -3.34 5.24 -1.78
N LEU A 116 -2.57 4.18 -1.54
CA LEU A 116 -2.37 3.55 -0.24
C LEU A 116 -0.86 3.46 -0.02
N SER A 117 -0.34 4.27 0.89
CA SER A 117 1.10 4.41 1.16
C SER A 117 1.32 5.02 2.54
N GLN A 118 0.66 4.50 3.56
CA GLN A 118 0.76 4.95 4.94
C GLN A 118 0.57 6.48 5.07
N ILE A 119 -0.42 7.04 4.35
CA ILE A 119 -0.56 8.49 4.17
C ILE A 119 -1.31 9.11 5.34
N THR A 120 -0.62 9.91 6.14
CA THR A 120 -1.23 10.66 7.24
C THR A 120 -2.23 11.67 6.73
N ILE A 121 -3.44 11.63 7.27
CA ILE A 121 -4.50 12.62 7.02
C ILE A 121 -4.12 13.92 7.72
N THR A 122 -3.96 15.01 6.95
CA THR A 122 -3.69 16.34 7.49
C THR A 122 -4.57 17.40 6.83
N GLU A 123 -4.87 18.47 7.55
CA GLU A 123 -5.67 19.59 6.99
C GLU A 123 -4.97 20.26 5.80
N ALA A 124 -3.62 20.29 5.80
CA ALA A 124 -2.87 20.82 4.67
C ALA A 124 -3.08 19.95 3.40
N ARG A 125 -3.01 18.62 3.53
CA ARG A 125 -3.21 17.68 2.41
C ARG A 125 -4.65 17.69 1.91
N LYS A 126 -5.65 17.82 2.82
CA LYS A 126 -7.07 17.90 2.46
C LYS A 126 -7.42 19.09 1.56
N LYS A 127 -6.58 20.11 1.47
CA LYS A 127 -6.81 21.25 0.55
C LYS A 127 -6.70 20.83 -0.92
N VAL A 128 -5.88 19.84 -1.23
CA VAL A 128 -5.55 19.44 -2.61
C VAL A 128 -6.04 18.04 -2.98
N VAL A 129 -6.30 17.17 -1.99
CA VAL A 129 -6.78 15.79 -2.16
C VAL A 129 -7.92 15.51 -1.20
N ASP A 130 -8.64 14.39 -1.40
CA ASP A 130 -9.57 13.86 -0.41
C ASP A 130 -9.01 12.58 0.21
N PHE A 131 -9.42 12.31 1.44
CA PHE A 131 -9.01 11.13 2.20
C PHE A 131 -10.21 10.28 2.58
N THR A 132 -10.01 8.99 2.59
CA THR A 132 -10.94 8.06 3.22
C THR A 132 -10.97 8.26 4.74
N VAL A 133 -11.95 7.62 5.42
CA VAL A 133 -11.82 7.36 6.85
C VAL A 133 -10.51 6.61 7.13
N PRO A 134 -9.89 6.81 8.31
CA PRO A 134 -8.60 6.18 8.58
C PRO A 134 -8.72 4.66 8.64
N TYR A 135 -7.75 3.94 8.06
CA TYR A 135 -7.65 2.48 8.16
C TYR A 135 -6.61 2.03 9.19
N TYR A 136 -5.66 2.92 9.58
CA TYR A 136 -4.59 2.62 10.52
C TYR A 136 -4.22 3.85 11.35
N SER A 137 -3.48 3.64 12.43
CA SER A 137 -2.91 4.70 13.28
C SER A 137 -1.45 4.40 13.57
N SER A 138 -0.60 5.42 13.53
CA SER A 138 0.83 5.28 13.78
C SER A 138 1.40 6.43 14.58
N ASP A 139 2.61 6.18 15.08
CA ASP A 139 3.51 7.14 15.70
C ASP A 139 4.83 7.18 14.93
N GLN A 140 5.73 8.09 15.26
CA GLN A 140 7.03 8.23 14.62
C GLN A 140 8.13 7.60 15.46
N GLY A 141 8.72 6.52 14.99
CA GLY A 141 9.80 5.79 15.65
C GLY A 141 11.18 6.38 15.34
N ILE A 142 12.13 6.11 16.24
CA ILE A 142 13.52 6.54 16.16
C ILE A 142 14.39 5.29 15.98
N LEU A 143 14.92 5.09 14.78
CA LEU A 143 15.82 3.99 14.45
C LEU A 143 17.28 4.44 14.50
N VAL A 144 18.12 3.66 15.18
CA VAL A 144 19.55 3.92 15.31
C VAL A 144 20.35 2.64 15.10
N LYS A 145 21.67 2.74 14.95
CA LYS A 145 22.55 1.56 15.00
C LYS A 145 22.46 0.89 16.37
N ALA A 146 22.57 -0.43 16.40
CA ALA A 146 22.59 -1.21 17.62
C ALA A 146 23.71 -0.74 18.56
N GLY A 147 23.42 -0.72 19.86
CA GLY A 147 24.35 -0.25 20.89
C GLY A 147 24.42 1.29 21.06
N ALA A 148 23.79 2.06 20.16
CA ALA A 148 23.69 3.51 20.35
C ALA A 148 22.83 3.82 21.59
N ARG A 149 23.38 4.62 22.52
CA ARG A 149 22.63 5.13 23.68
C ARG A 149 22.05 6.49 23.31
N VAL A 150 20.75 6.55 23.17
CA VAL A 150 20.00 7.76 22.83
C VAL A 150 18.97 8.03 23.91
N ASP A 151 19.04 9.21 24.46
CA ASP A 151 18.00 9.78 25.31
C ASP A 151 17.35 11.00 24.61
N ARG A 152 16.31 11.55 25.24
CA ARG A 152 15.56 12.68 24.67
C ARG A 152 16.44 13.89 24.37
N THR A 153 17.51 14.12 25.14
CA THR A 153 18.37 15.29 24.99
C THR A 153 19.35 15.16 23.84
N LYS A 154 19.80 13.94 23.56
CA LYS A 154 20.77 13.65 22.49
C LYS A 154 20.19 13.78 21.09
N ILE A 155 18.90 13.53 20.93
CA ILE A 155 18.29 13.51 19.58
C ILE A 155 18.53 14.80 18.80
N LYS A 156 18.54 15.95 19.48
CA LYS A 156 18.75 17.27 18.84
C LYS A 156 20.17 17.46 18.31
N SER A 157 21.16 16.78 18.85
CA SER A 157 22.57 16.88 18.44
C SER A 157 22.96 15.81 17.40
N MET A 158 22.06 14.86 17.09
CA MET A 158 22.33 13.79 16.14
C MET A 158 22.11 14.24 14.69
N ARG A 159 22.83 13.61 13.76
CA ARG A 159 22.56 13.73 12.32
C ARG A 159 21.30 12.93 11.98
N LEU A 160 20.19 13.62 11.86
CA LEU A 160 18.88 12.99 11.62
C LEU A 160 18.63 12.80 10.11
N ALA A 161 17.90 11.74 9.77
CA ALA A 161 17.40 11.48 8.44
C ALA A 161 15.88 11.36 8.45
N VAL A 162 15.25 11.93 7.44
CA VAL A 162 13.80 11.91 7.22
C VAL A 162 13.48 11.76 5.73
N GLU A 163 12.29 11.32 5.41
CA GLU A 163 11.83 11.26 4.02
C GLU A 163 11.09 12.54 3.62
N GLN A 164 11.29 12.95 2.37
CA GLN A 164 10.69 14.15 1.79
C GLN A 164 9.16 14.09 1.76
N GLY A 165 8.50 15.18 2.17
CA GLY A 165 7.04 15.32 2.12
C GLY A 165 6.29 14.63 3.25
N THR A 166 7.01 13.97 4.18
CA THR A 166 6.40 13.31 5.34
C THR A 166 6.05 14.31 6.45
N THR A 167 5.07 13.95 7.27
CA THR A 167 4.74 14.66 8.52
C THR A 167 5.89 14.60 9.51
N THR A 168 6.66 13.50 9.47
CA THR A 168 7.89 13.32 10.26
C THR A 168 8.93 14.38 9.92
N ALA A 169 9.17 14.64 8.63
CA ALA A 169 10.12 15.69 8.21
C ALA A 169 9.72 17.06 8.77
N GLN A 170 8.42 17.39 8.69
CA GLN A 170 7.90 18.63 9.24
C GLN A 170 8.02 18.67 10.79
N TYR A 171 7.70 17.57 11.47
CA TYR A 171 7.82 17.47 12.93
C TYR A 171 9.26 17.65 13.41
N VAL A 172 10.23 17.06 12.71
CA VAL A 172 11.66 17.22 13.03
C VAL A 172 12.06 18.69 12.95
N LEU A 173 11.63 19.39 11.90
CA LEU A 173 11.96 20.82 11.70
C LEU A 173 11.28 21.71 12.75
N ASP A 174 9.99 21.48 13.02
CA ASP A 174 9.17 22.41 13.81
C ASP A 174 9.26 22.15 15.32
N ARG A 175 9.37 20.87 15.71
CA ARG A 175 9.25 20.48 17.12
C ARG A 175 10.57 19.99 17.71
N ILE A 176 11.29 19.09 17.02
CA ILE A 176 12.59 18.60 17.51
C ILE A 176 13.64 19.70 17.38
N LYS A 177 13.69 20.42 16.27
CA LYS A 177 14.61 21.54 15.99
C LYS A 177 16.07 21.10 16.22
N PRO A 178 16.58 20.13 15.43
CA PRO A 178 17.93 19.63 15.62
C PRO A 178 18.97 20.72 15.38
N VAL A 179 20.15 20.60 16.01
CA VAL A 179 21.28 21.54 15.86
C VAL A 179 21.74 21.64 14.39
N GLN A 180 21.73 20.52 13.68
CA GLN A 180 21.99 20.48 12.24
C GLN A 180 20.70 20.12 11.51
N PRO A 181 20.41 20.77 10.35
CA PRO A 181 19.26 20.40 9.53
C PRO A 181 19.26 18.90 9.22
N PRO A 182 18.09 18.22 9.28
CA PRO A 182 18.05 16.81 8.94
C PRO A 182 18.38 16.59 7.46
N ARG A 183 19.02 15.45 7.14
CA ARG A 183 19.15 15.01 5.75
C ARG A 183 17.80 14.51 5.25
N VAL A 184 17.32 15.11 4.19
CA VAL A 184 16.06 14.76 3.55
C VAL A 184 16.34 13.83 2.38
N PHE A 185 15.68 12.67 2.37
CA PHE A 185 15.82 11.66 1.33
C PHE A 185 14.52 11.59 0.49
N PRO A 186 14.63 11.35 -0.82
CA PRO A 186 13.43 11.25 -1.66
C PRO A 186 12.66 9.93 -1.46
N GLN A 187 13.28 8.94 -0.84
CA GLN A 187 12.72 7.59 -0.62
C GLN A 187 13.32 6.95 0.64
N THR A 188 12.64 5.94 1.18
CA THR A 188 13.05 5.21 2.40
C THR A 188 14.34 4.40 2.22
N ALA A 189 14.53 3.72 1.09
CA ALA A 189 15.68 2.82 0.89
C ALA A 189 17.05 3.55 1.02
N PRO A 190 17.32 4.69 0.33
CA PRO A 190 18.55 5.44 0.53
C PRO A 190 18.68 6.02 1.94
N MET A 191 17.57 6.34 2.62
CA MET A 191 17.58 6.82 4.01
C MET A 191 18.11 5.75 4.98
N PHE A 192 17.62 4.51 4.88
CA PHE A 192 18.11 3.39 5.69
C PHE A 192 19.54 2.98 5.32
N ALA A 193 19.91 3.06 4.04
CA ALA A 193 21.29 2.83 3.61
C ALA A 193 22.27 3.86 4.21
N ALA A 194 21.88 5.13 4.31
CA ALA A 194 22.68 6.17 4.96
C ALA A 194 22.91 5.90 6.45
N LEU A 195 21.91 5.36 7.17
CA LEU A 195 22.07 4.89 8.55
C LEU A 195 23.05 3.72 8.62
N ALA A 196 22.91 2.74 7.75
CA ALA A 196 23.81 1.58 7.69
C ALA A 196 25.28 2.01 7.47
N ALA A 197 25.49 2.96 6.55
CA ALA A 197 26.81 3.52 6.23
C ALA A 197 27.36 4.47 7.32
N GLY A 198 26.57 4.86 8.33
CA GLY A 198 26.99 5.83 9.37
C GLY A 198 27.04 7.27 8.87
N GLN A 199 26.40 7.57 7.76
CA GLN A 199 26.29 8.94 7.24
C GLN A 199 25.28 9.78 8.05
N VAL A 200 24.34 9.12 8.72
CA VAL A 200 23.40 9.67 9.69
C VAL A 200 23.41 8.82 10.94
N ASP A 201 22.96 9.39 12.06
CA ASP A 201 22.98 8.74 13.37
C ASP A 201 21.62 8.15 13.74
N ALA A 202 20.54 8.75 13.24
CA ALA A 202 19.19 8.26 13.44
C ALA A 202 18.31 8.51 12.20
N VAL A 203 17.38 7.59 11.98
CA VAL A 203 16.25 7.73 11.05
C VAL A 203 15.00 7.92 11.89
N LEU A 204 14.21 8.95 11.56
CA LEU A 204 12.87 9.13 12.09
C LEU A 204 11.87 8.81 11.00
N PHE A 205 11.02 7.82 11.28
CA PHE A 205 9.99 7.36 10.34
C PHE A 205 8.91 6.58 11.09
N ASP A 206 7.85 6.19 10.41
CA ASP A 206 6.72 5.45 10.99
C ASP A 206 7.16 4.27 11.85
N THR A 207 6.65 4.19 13.08
CA THR A 207 7.06 3.18 14.07
C THR A 207 6.96 1.74 13.53
N PRO A 208 5.90 1.30 12.84
CA PRO A 208 5.85 -0.04 12.28
C PRO A 208 6.98 -0.31 11.27
N THR A 209 7.28 0.68 10.42
CA THR A 209 8.31 0.54 9.39
C THR A 209 9.72 0.45 10.00
N VAL A 210 10.05 1.31 10.98
CA VAL A 210 11.37 1.24 11.64
C VAL A 210 11.53 0.00 12.50
N LEU A 211 10.46 -0.53 13.10
CA LEU A 211 10.48 -1.81 13.81
C LEU A 211 10.75 -2.97 12.86
N ALA A 212 10.06 -3.00 11.71
CA ALA A 212 10.31 -4.00 10.68
C ALA A 212 11.76 -3.92 10.16
N GLN A 213 12.26 -2.71 9.92
CA GLN A 213 13.65 -2.50 9.51
C GLN A 213 14.66 -2.95 10.58
N ALA A 214 14.39 -2.68 11.85
CA ALA A 214 15.23 -3.17 12.96
C ALA A 214 15.28 -4.69 12.98
N LYS A 215 14.13 -5.36 12.89
CA LYS A 215 14.04 -6.83 12.84
C LYS A 215 14.78 -7.42 11.65
N GLN A 216 14.55 -6.91 10.43
CA GLN A 216 15.21 -7.37 9.21
C GLN A 216 16.72 -7.10 9.20
N SER A 217 17.19 -6.18 10.03
CA SER A 217 18.62 -5.86 10.13
C SER A 217 19.46 -6.94 10.83
N HIS A 218 18.83 -7.99 11.40
CA HIS A 218 19.49 -9.03 12.17
C HIS A 218 20.40 -8.45 13.29
N GLY A 219 19.86 -7.51 14.06
CA GLY A 219 20.56 -6.91 15.21
C GLY A 219 21.50 -5.75 14.88
N ARG A 220 21.55 -5.27 13.63
CA ARG A 220 22.36 -4.08 13.28
C ARG A 220 21.70 -2.77 13.68
N PHE A 221 20.38 -2.73 13.80
CA PHE A 221 19.59 -1.57 14.17
C PHE A 221 18.69 -1.86 15.36
N GLN A 222 18.31 -0.80 16.06
CA GLN A 222 17.34 -0.83 17.15
C GLN A 222 16.44 0.41 17.12
N VAL A 223 15.19 0.24 17.55
CA VAL A 223 14.27 1.36 17.81
C VAL A 223 14.40 1.76 19.26
N VAL A 224 14.77 3.00 19.52
CA VAL A 224 15.09 3.49 20.88
C VAL A 224 13.99 4.33 21.51
N GLY A 225 13.03 4.80 20.71
CA GLY A 225 11.92 5.62 21.18
C GLY A 225 10.96 5.93 20.05
N ARG A 226 9.84 6.60 20.39
CA ARG A 226 8.85 7.11 19.44
C ARG A 226 8.30 8.45 19.91
N TYR A 227 7.83 9.23 18.98
CA TYR A 227 7.02 10.43 19.23
C TYR A 227 5.56 10.11 18.93
N ASP A 228 4.70 10.30 19.93
CA ASP A 228 3.25 10.18 19.74
C ASP A 228 2.75 11.44 19.04
N MET A 229 2.39 11.29 17.77
CA MET A 229 1.84 12.34 16.95
C MET A 229 0.33 12.14 16.68
N GLY A 230 -0.25 11.07 17.17
CA GLY A 230 -1.67 10.75 16.98
C GLY A 230 -2.06 10.59 15.52
N GLU A 231 -1.14 10.14 14.67
CA GLU A 231 -1.36 10.06 13.24
C GLU A 231 -2.43 9.04 12.86
N LYS A 232 -3.21 9.41 11.86
CA LYS A 232 -4.23 8.56 11.25
C LYS A 232 -3.94 8.45 9.76
N TRP A 233 -3.85 7.22 9.25
CA TRP A 233 -3.60 6.96 7.83
C TRP A 233 -4.88 6.66 7.08
N GLY A 234 -5.08 7.35 5.96
CA GLY A 234 -6.21 7.16 5.06
C GLY A 234 -5.78 6.90 3.63
N GLY A 235 -6.64 6.27 2.87
CA GLY A 235 -6.50 6.20 1.42
C GLY A 235 -6.68 7.60 0.82
N LEU A 236 -5.76 7.99 -0.05
CA LEU A 236 -5.82 9.27 -0.75
C LEU A 236 -6.50 9.07 -2.10
N VAL A 237 -7.45 9.94 -2.41
CA VAL A 237 -8.11 10.01 -3.73
C VAL A 237 -8.01 11.44 -4.28
N ASN A 238 -8.19 11.57 -5.59
CA ASN A 238 -8.27 12.91 -6.19
C ASN A 238 -9.41 13.71 -5.59
N LYS A 239 -9.25 15.02 -5.51
CA LYS A 239 -10.27 15.94 -5.01
C LYS A 239 -11.59 15.75 -5.76
N GLY A 240 -12.69 15.54 -5.03
CA GLY A 240 -14.01 15.30 -5.62
C GLY A 240 -14.17 13.91 -6.25
N SER A 241 -13.37 12.91 -5.87
CA SER A 241 -13.51 11.55 -6.37
C SER A 241 -14.91 10.97 -6.15
N PRO A 242 -15.58 10.44 -7.16
CA PRO A 242 -16.90 9.81 -7.02
C PRO A 242 -16.85 8.55 -6.14
N ASN A 243 -15.66 7.98 -5.95
CA ASN A 243 -15.47 6.73 -5.21
C ASN A 243 -15.27 6.93 -3.70
N LEU A 244 -15.10 8.17 -3.21
CA LEU A 244 -14.75 8.42 -1.80
C LEU A 244 -15.73 7.78 -0.82
N ALA A 245 -17.03 7.95 -1.04
CA ALA A 245 -18.06 7.36 -0.19
C ALA A 245 -18.02 5.82 -0.17
N ALA A 246 -17.76 5.22 -1.34
CA ALA A 246 -17.64 3.77 -1.47
C ALA A 246 -16.39 3.23 -0.77
N PHE A 247 -15.25 3.90 -0.88
CA PHE A 247 -14.04 3.52 -0.12
C PHE A 247 -14.23 3.67 1.39
N ASN A 248 -14.90 4.72 1.84
CA ASN A 248 -15.24 4.90 3.26
C ASN A 248 -16.09 3.74 3.77
N MET A 249 -17.13 3.37 3.03
CA MET A 249 -18.01 2.24 3.39
C MET A 249 -17.19 0.93 3.47
N LEU A 250 -16.34 0.65 2.50
CA LEU A 250 -15.49 -0.54 2.49
C LEU A 250 -14.56 -0.60 3.71
N ILE A 251 -13.90 0.51 4.07
CA ILE A 251 -12.99 0.55 5.23
C ILE A 251 -13.76 0.35 6.54
N GLU A 252 -14.96 0.94 6.68
CA GLU A 252 -15.82 0.73 7.85
C GLU A 252 -16.31 -0.73 7.95
N GLU A 253 -16.66 -1.35 6.82
CA GLU A 253 -16.98 -2.78 6.78
C GLU A 253 -15.79 -3.63 7.19
N PHE A 254 -14.58 -3.35 6.66
CA PHE A 254 -13.35 -4.05 7.03
C PHE A 254 -13.01 -3.94 8.51
N ARG A 255 -13.35 -2.81 9.14
CA ARG A 255 -13.20 -2.64 10.58
C ARG A 255 -14.21 -3.50 11.34
N LYS A 256 -15.47 -3.49 10.93
CA LYS A 256 -16.57 -4.23 11.59
C LYS A 256 -16.43 -5.73 11.47
N ASP A 257 -16.04 -6.24 10.31
CA ASP A 257 -15.92 -7.68 10.07
C ASP A 257 -14.54 -8.26 10.43
N GLY A 258 -13.64 -7.43 10.99
CA GLY A 258 -12.31 -7.83 11.44
C GLY A 258 -11.30 -8.01 10.30
N THR A 259 -11.58 -7.57 9.06
CA THR A 259 -10.63 -7.68 7.94
C THR A 259 -9.35 -6.90 8.24
N LEU A 260 -9.44 -5.65 8.75
CA LEU A 260 -8.24 -4.87 9.09
C LEU A 260 -7.39 -5.56 10.16
N GLN A 261 -8.03 -6.17 11.17
CA GLN A 261 -7.33 -6.90 12.23
C GLN A 261 -6.60 -8.13 11.66
N ARG A 262 -7.29 -8.94 10.84
CA ARG A 262 -6.65 -10.11 10.19
C ARG A 262 -5.46 -9.72 9.32
N LEU A 263 -5.54 -8.60 8.58
CA LEU A 263 -4.43 -8.10 7.78
C LEU A 263 -3.26 -7.63 8.65
N THR A 264 -3.54 -6.95 9.78
CA THR A 264 -2.52 -6.55 10.76
C THR A 264 -1.80 -7.77 11.32
N ASP A 265 -2.55 -8.77 11.78
CA ASP A 265 -2.00 -9.99 12.40
C ASP A 265 -1.15 -10.79 11.40
N ARG A 266 -1.57 -10.84 10.14
CA ARG A 266 -0.88 -11.60 9.11
C ARG A 266 0.38 -10.92 8.59
N TYR A 267 0.34 -9.63 8.31
CA TYR A 267 1.38 -8.94 7.55
C TYR A 267 2.25 -8.00 8.37
N LEU A 268 1.71 -7.39 9.42
CA LEU A 268 2.45 -6.41 10.21
C LEU A 268 3.01 -7.04 11.48
N THR A 269 2.19 -7.64 12.31
CA THR A 269 2.61 -8.21 13.60
C THR A 269 3.84 -9.12 13.51
N PRO A 270 3.93 -10.06 12.55
CA PRO A 270 5.13 -10.91 12.44
C PRO A 270 6.39 -10.12 12.08
N GLY A 271 6.26 -9.01 11.36
CA GLY A 271 7.36 -8.16 10.92
C GLY A 271 7.92 -7.23 11.99
N LEU A 272 7.13 -6.86 12.99
CA LEU A 272 7.49 -5.81 13.94
C LEU A 272 8.56 -6.23 14.97
N GLY A 273 8.62 -7.51 15.33
CA GLY A 273 9.57 -7.99 16.34
C GLY A 273 9.24 -7.60 17.77
N MET A 274 8.48 -6.53 17.98
CA MET A 274 7.93 -6.09 19.26
C MET A 274 6.61 -5.33 19.06
N ASP A 275 5.84 -5.22 20.13
CA ASP A 275 4.64 -4.40 20.16
C ASP A 275 5.02 -2.90 20.07
N PRO A 276 4.52 -2.14 19.08
CA PRO A 276 4.78 -0.71 18.95
C PRO A 276 4.41 0.10 20.21
N ALA A 277 3.38 -0.33 20.96
CA ALA A 277 2.98 0.34 22.19
C ALA A 277 4.04 0.27 23.31
N LYS A 278 4.94 -0.72 23.25
CA LYS A 278 6.04 -0.88 24.21
C LYS A 278 7.27 -0.03 23.90
N VAL A 279 7.33 0.61 22.74
CA VAL A 279 8.40 1.53 22.39
C VAL A 279 8.31 2.79 23.28
N PRO A 280 9.40 3.20 23.98
CA PRO A 280 9.36 4.37 24.87
C PRO A 280 8.91 5.64 24.17
N VAL A 281 8.01 6.41 24.80
CA VAL A 281 7.55 7.69 24.26
C VAL A 281 8.55 8.78 24.61
N PHE A 282 9.01 9.52 23.59
CA PHE A 282 9.84 10.71 23.74
C PHE A 282 8.95 11.94 23.59
N THR A 283 9.32 12.99 24.33
CA THR A 283 8.76 14.35 24.15
C THR A 283 9.83 15.22 23.50
N PRO A 284 9.47 16.13 22.55
CA PRO A 284 10.42 16.99 21.87
C PRO A 284 11.19 17.94 22.79
#